data_70666999ebc7e04ac6fd87a981f5faca
#
_entry.id   70666999ebc7e04ac6fd87a981f5faca
#
_cell.length_a   1.000
_cell.length_b   1.000
_cell.length_c   1.000
_cell.angle_alpha   90.00
_cell.angle_beta   90.00
_cell.angle_gamma   90.00
#
_symmetry.space_group_name_H-M   'P 1'
#
loop_
_entity.id
_entity.type
_entity.pdbx_description
1 polymer ?
#
loop_
_entity_poly.entity_id
_entity_poly.type
_entity_poly.pdbx_seq_one_letter_code
_entity_poly.pdbx_strand_id
1 'polypeptide(L)'
;MLEPTLNYVTCPDVSGTHRMAFWQWGDPAATHLVVCVHGLSRQGRDFDVLAQALLARADGDLRVVCPDVVGRGRSDWLQDPSGYQIPFYVGDMLVLLGELQLQAPIATLDWVGTSMGGLIGLGVSAMPQFPVPVRRLVLNDVGPAIEWQALARIGTYLGRHGRFESIQQAADAMWAISTSFGPHSPQQWLALSTAMVKPLPEGGFTLHYDPAIAVPFRTLTPESAAQGEAALWQLYDSVTAKILLTRGAQSDLLAKATAQAMTQRGPRAALVEFDGVGHAPTFVDQAQVDVVTNFLLAGEAA
;
A
#
# COMPACT_ATOMS: atom_id res chain seq x y z
N MET A 1 20.76 10.57 0.12
CA MET A 1 19.72 9.54 0.19
C MET A 1 19.96 8.60 -0.98
N LEU A 2 19.81 7.28 -0.78
CA LEU A 2 19.90 6.30 -1.86
C LEU A 2 18.65 6.44 -2.73
N GLU A 3 18.81 6.74 -4.02
CA GLU A 3 17.69 6.77 -4.96
C GLU A 3 17.34 5.34 -5.39
N PRO A 4 16.06 5.01 -5.52
CA PRO A 4 15.65 3.70 -5.99
C PRO A 4 15.87 3.53 -7.48
N THR A 5 15.97 2.28 -7.91
CA THR A 5 15.88 1.92 -9.33
C THR A 5 14.42 1.70 -9.71
N LEU A 6 14.03 2.23 -10.89
CA LEU A 6 12.72 1.97 -11.48
C LEU A 6 12.80 0.75 -12.39
N ASN A 7 11.96 -0.23 -12.14
CA ASN A 7 11.86 -1.47 -12.89
C ASN A 7 10.41 -1.73 -13.32
N TYR A 8 10.21 -2.73 -14.18
CA TYR A 8 8.88 -3.11 -14.67
C TYR A 8 8.74 -4.63 -14.71
N VAL A 9 7.53 -5.10 -14.45
CA VAL A 9 7.09 -6.46 -14.69
C VAL A 9 5.91 -6.46 -15.64
N THR A 10 5.81 -7.45 -16.51
CA THR A 10 4.67 -7.61 -17.42
C THR A 10 3.66 -8.55 -16.81
N CYS A 11 2.46 -8.05 -16.56
CA CYS A 11 1.33 -8.77 -15.99
C CYS A 11 0.29 -9.09 -17.06
N PRO A 12 -0.37 -10.26 -17.02
CA PRO A 12 -1.46 -10.59 -17.94
C PRO A 12 -2.74 -9.82 -17.56
N ASP A 13 -3.55 -9.46 -18.56
CA ASP A 13 -4.89 -8.96 -18.38
C ASP A 13 -5.84 -9.47 -19.49
N VAL A 14 -7.13 -9.10 -19.39
CA VAL A 14 -8.15 -9.54 -20.37
C VAL A 14 -7.94 -8.98 -21.79
N SER A 15 -7.17 -7.90 -21.92
CA SER A 15 -6.82 -7.26 -23.20
C SER A 15 -5.45 -7.69 -23.75
N GLY A 16 -4.73 -8.55 -23.00
CA GLY A 16 -3.39 -9.06 -23.32
C GLY A 16 -2.44 -8.93 -22.15
N THR A 17 -1.73 -7.83 -22.05
CA THR A 17 -0.77 -7.56 -20.96
C THR A 17 -0.72 -6.06 -20.63
N HIS A 18 -0.31 -5.77 -19.40
CA HIS A 18 0.06 -4.42 -18.96
C HIS A 18 1.38 -4.47 -18.20
N ARG A 19 2.08 -3.36 -18.10
CA ARG A 19 3.30 -3.25 -17.31
C ARG A 19 2.98 -2.65 -15.96
N MET A 20 3.45 -3.32 -14.91
CA MET A 20 3.47 -2.77 -13.56
C MET A 20 4.87 -2.29 -13.22
N ALA A 21 5.00 -1.02 -12.86
CA ALA A 21 6.24 -0.41 -12.40
C ALA A 21 6.49 -0.77 -10.93
N PHE A 22 7.77 -0.87 -10.55
CA PHE A 22 8.16 -0.97 -9.15
C PHE A 22 9.49 -0.27 -8.90
N TRP A 23 9.58 0.34 -7.73
CA TRP A 23 10.77 1.00 -7.22
C TRP A 23 11.50 0.05 -6.30
N GLN A 24 12.83 -0.04 -6.45
CA GLN A 24 13.63 -0.97 -5.66
C GLN A 24 14.81 -0.26 -5.02
N TRP A 25 14.98 -0.50 -3.73
CA TRP A 25 16.12 -0.09 -2.91
C TRP A 25 16.88 -1.32 -2.43
N GLY A 26 18.18 -1.15 -2.14
CA GLY A 26 19.06 -2.21 -1.64
C GLY A 26 19.68 -3.05 -2.72
N ASP A 27 20.34 -4.15 -2.32
CA ASP A 27 20.99 -5.08 -3.24
C ASP A 27 19.92 -5.94 -3.96
N PRO A 28 19.84 -5.91 -5.29
CA PRO A 28 18.93 -6.78 -6.04
C PRO A 28 19.10 -8.28 -5.76
N ALA A 29 20.27 -8.69 -5.32
CA ALA A 29 20.60 -10.09 -4.97
C ALA A 29 20.25 -10.46 -3.52
N ALA A 30 19.85 -9.50 -2.68
CA ALA A 30 19.47 -9.77 -1.29
C ALA A 30 18.33 -10.77 -1.20
N THR A 31 18.42 -11.68 -0.22
CA THR A 31 17.46 -12.78 -0.05
C THR A 31 16.28 -12.42 0.86
N HIS A 32 16.40 -11.37 1.66
CA HIS A 32 15.29 -10.79 2.43
C HIS A 32 14.60 -9.71 1.59
N LEU A 33 13.36 -9.97 1.22
CA LEU A 33 12.51 -9.05 0.46
C LEU A 33 11.44 -8.44 1.36
N VAL A 34 11.36 -7.10 1.39
CA VAL A 34 10.23 -6.35 1.94
C VAL A 34 9.45 -5.72 0.79
N VAL A 35 8.17 -6.06 0.65
CA VAL A 35 7.27 -5.45 -0.34
C VAL A 35 6.41 -4.40 0.37
N CYS A 36 6.41 -3.16 -0.13
CA CYS A 36 5.61 -2.06 0.42
C CYS A 36 4.56 -1.61 -0.60
N VAL A 37 3.28 -1.79 -0.29
CA VAL A 37 2.17 -1.51 -1.23
C VAL A 37 1.28 -0.39 -0.71
N HIS A 38 1.08 0.60 -1.55
CA HIS A 38 0.43 1.88 -1.26
C HIS A 38 -1.10 1.80 -1.19
N GLY A 39 -1.72 2.89 -0.70
CA GLY A 39 -3.17 3.08 -0.68
C GLY A 39 -3.78 3.37 -2.05
N LEU A 40 -5.11 3.47 -2.10
CA LEU A 40 -5.95 3.44 -3.30
C LEU A 40 -5.50 4.36 -4.44
N SER A 41 -5.26 5.64 -4.16
CA SER A 41 -4.87 6.65 -5.16
C SER A 41 -3.40 7.08 -5.04
N ARG A 42 -2.64 6.36 -4.21
CA ARG A 42 -1.22 6.65 -3.95
C ARG A 42 -0.31 5.86 -4.90
N GLN A 43 0.99 5.77 -4.59
CA GLN A 43 1.98 5.08 -5.41
C GLN A 43 3.23 4.71 -4.59
N GLY A 44 4.16 3.92 -5.18
CA GLY A 44 5.26 3.29 -4.45
C GLY A 44 6.22 4.23 -3.74
N ARG A 45 6.40 5.49 -4.23
CA ARG A 45 7.29 6.47 -3.61
C ARG A 45 6.78 7.03 -2.26
N ASP A 46 5.58 6.64 -1.82
CA ASP A 46 5.11 6.92 -0.45
C ASP A 46 5.99 6.29 0.62
N PHE A 47 6.71 5.23 0.26
CA PHE A 47 7.56 4.47 1.18
C PHE A 47 9.04 4.86 1.16
N ASP A 48 9.42 5.96 0.51
CA ASP A 48 10.83 6.38 0.40
C ASP A 48 11.52 6.47 1.77
N VAL A 49 10.87 7.09 2.76
CA VAL A 49 11.42 7.26 4.11
C VAL A 49 11.55 5.90 4.82
N LEU A 50 10.51 5.07 4.75
CA LEU A 50 10.51 3.74 5.36
C LEU A 50 11.56 2.83 4.71
N ALA A 51 11.65 2.80 3.38
CA ALA A 51 12.60 1.98 2.65
C ALA A 51 14.06 2.32 3.01
N GLN A 52 14.38 3.60 3.09
CA GLN A 52 15.69 4.07 3.50
C GLN A 52 16.01 3.72 4.97
N ALA A 53 15.01 3.84 5.85
CA ALA A 53 15.19 3.49 7.26
C ALA A 53 15.38 1.98 7.45
N LEU A 54 14.67 1.14 6.70
CA LEU A 54 14.86 -0.32 6.69
C LEU A 54 16.29 -0.67 6.27
N LEU A 55 16.77 -0.13 5.16
CA LEU A 55 18.13 -0.40 4.68
C LEU A 55 19.21 0.11 5.63
N ALA A 56 18.99 1.25 6.26
CA ALA A 56 19.96 1.82 7.21
C ALA A 56 20.09 0.99 8.50
N ARG A 57 19.10 0.15 8.83
CA ARG A 57 19.07 -0.68 10.04
C ARG A 57 19.30 -2.16 9.79
N ALA A 58 19.17 -2.60 8.54
CA ALA A 58 19.41 -3.98 8.16
C ALA A 58 20.91 -4.25 8.08
N ASP A 59 21.33 -5.49 8.39
CA ASP A 59 22.73 -5.94 8.32
C ASP A 59 23.19 -6.26 6.88
N GLY A 60 22.60 -5.61 5.88
CA GLY A 60 23.05 -5.66 4.48
C GLY A 60 22.24 -6.59 3.54
N ASP A 61 21.70 -7.71 4.02
CA ASP A 61 20.90 -8.61 3.19
C ASP A 61 19.42 -8.19 3.16
N LEU A 62 19.13 -7.03 2.53
CA LEU A 62 17.78 -6.52 2.39
C LEU A 62 17.58 -5.83 1.04
N ARG A 63 16.46 -6.14 0.39
CA ARG A 63 15.89 -5.34 -0.70
C ARG A 63 14.46 -4.93 -0.37
N VAL A 64 14.11 -3.68 -0.67
CA VAL A 64 12.75 -3.14 -0.51
C VAL A 64 12.17 -2.88 -1.89
N VAL A 65 11.00 -3.40 -2.15
CA VAL A 65 10.29 -3.25 -3.44
C VAL A 65 8.95 -2.58 -3.20
N CYS A 66 8.72 -1.46 -3.87
CA CYS A 66 7.51 -0.65 -3.76
C CYS A 66 6.84 -0.56 -5.14
N PRO A 67 5.88 -1.43 -5.48
CA PRO A 67 5.16 -1.36 -6.75
C PRO A 67 4.26 -0.12 -6.81
N ASP A 68 4.14 0.42 -8.02
CA ASP A 68 3.00 1.26 -8.39
C ASP A 68 1.90 0.31 -8.86
N VAL A 69 0.86 0.09 -8.08
CA VAL A 69 -0.25 -0.80 -8.46
C VAL A 69 -0.86 -0.30 -9.78
N VAL A 70 -1.24 -1.19 -10.68
CA VAL A 70 -1.77 -0.85 -12.01
C VAL A 70 -2.78 0.29 -11.96
N GLY A 71 -2.66 1.24 -12.88
CA GLY A 71 -3.44 2.47 -12.90
C GLY A 71 -2.88 3.60 -12.01
N ARG A 72 -1.71 3.43 -11.36
CA ARG A 72 -1.07 4.46 -10.52
C ARG A 72 0.39 4.62 -10.91
N GLY A 73 0.92 5.79 -10.61
CA GLY A 73 2.34 6.09 -10.80
C GLY A 73 2.83 5.81 -12.22
N ARG A 74 3.87 5.00 -12.33
CA ARG A 74 4.54 4.65 -13.60
C ARG A 74 3.98 3.39 -14.26
N SER A 75 3.00 2.73 -13.63
CA SER A 75 2.32 1.55 -14.20
C SER A 75 1.35 1.94 -15.32
N ASP A 76 1.12 1.01 -16.22
CA ASP A 76 0.12 1.19 -17.28
C ASP A 76 -1.29 1.29 -16.70
N TRP A 77 -2.23 1.78 -17.48
CA TRP A 77 -3.64 1.88 -17.16
C TRP A 77 -4.40 0.73 -17.82
N LEU A 78 -5.39 0.16 -17.14
CA LEU A 78 -6.21 -0.91 -17.70
C LEU A 78 -7.16 -0.37 -18.77
N GLN A 79 -7.31 -1.13 -19.86
CA GLN A 79 -8.33 -0.82 -20.88
C GLN A 79 -9.74 -1.09 -20.36
N ASP A 80 -9.92 -2.15 -19.55
CA ASP A 80 -11.16 -2.45 -18.87
C ASP A 80 -11.10 -2.00 -17.40
N PRO A 81 -11.78 -0.90 -17.02
CA PRO A 81 -11.79 -0.41 -15.66
C PRO A 81 -12.38 -1.37 -14.62
N SER A 82 -13.15 -2.38 -15.04
CA SER A 82 -13.70 -3.39 -14.13
C SER A 82 -12.61 -4.23 -13.44
N GLY A 83 -11.42 -4.25 -14.03
CA GLY A 83 -10.23 -4.91 -13.48
C GLY A 83 -9.61 -4.21 -12.26
N TYR A 84 -9.98 -2.97 -11.95
CA TYR A 84 -9.44 -2.25 -10.79
C TYR A 84 -10.01 -2.77 -9.46
N GLN A 85 -9.69 -4.01 -9.12
CA GLN A 85 -10.19 -4.74 -7.94
C GLN A 85 -9.07 -5.51 -7.23
N ILE A 86 -9.26 -5.75 -5.92
CA ILE A 86 -8.26 -6.42 -5.07
C ILE A 86 -7.80 -7.77 -5.64
N PRO A 87 -8.70 -8.69 -6.10
CA PRO A 87 -8.23 -9.97 -6.64
C PRO A 87 -7.32 -9.83 -7.86
N PHE A 88 -7.57 -8.83 -8.71
CA PHE A 88 -6.71 -8.54 -9.86
C PHE A 88 -5.32 -8.05 -9.40
N TYR A 89 -5.28 -7.11 -8.45
CA TYR A 89 -4.02 -6.60 -7.88
C TYR A 89 -3.21 -7.70 -7.18
N VAL A 90 -3.88 -8.65 -6.50
CA VAL A 90 -3.22 -9.83 -5.92
C VAL A 90 -2.54 -10.65 -7.02
N GLY A 91 -3.21 -10.87 -8.16
CA GLY A 91 -2.63 -11.54 -9.31
C GLY A 91 -1.35 -10.87 -9.82
N ASP A 92 -1.38 -9.54 -9.98
CA ASP A 92 -0.20 -8.76 -10.39
C ASP A 92 0.95 -8.88 -9.38
N MET A 93 0.65 -8.85 -8.08
CA MET A 93 1.68 -9.03 -7.04
C MET A 93 2.30 -10.43 -7.09
N LEU A 94 1.52 -11.48 -7.38
CA LEU A 94 2.08 -12.83 -7.52
C LEU A 94 3.00 -12.94 -8.74
N VAL A 95 2.68 -12.27 -9.84
CA VAL A 95 3.56 -12.16 -11.01
C VAL A 95 4.85 -11.43 -10.64
N LEU A 96 4.77 -10.28 -9.95
CA LEU A 96 5.93 -9.54 -9.46
C LEU A 96 6.83 -10.40 -8.57
N LEU A 97 6.25 -11.09 -7.58
CA LEU A 97 6.99 -11.96 -6.67
C LEU A 97 7.67 -13.10 -7.40
N GLY A 98 6.99 -13.69 -8.40
CA GLY A 98 7.55 -14.75 -9.27
C GLY A 98 8.77 -14.24 -10.04
N GLU A 99 8.68 -13.05 -10.65
CA GLU A 99 9.77 -12.43 -11.37
C GLU A 99 10.97 -12.10 -10.47
N LEU A 100 10.70 -11.53 -9.26
CA LEU A 100 11.74 -11.25 -8.28
C LEU A 100 12.42 -12.51 -7.75
N GLN A 101 11.68 -13.61 -7.61
CA GLN A 101 12.22 -14.93 -7.23
C GLN A 101 13.13 -15.53 -8.33
N LEU A 102 12.82 -15.28 -9.61
CA LEU A 102 13.67 -15.70 -10.73
C LEU A 102 14.95 -14.86 -10.83
N GLN A 103 14.90 -13.59 -10.49
CA GLN A 103 16.07 -12.69 -10.48
C GLN A 103 17.05 -13.03 -9.37
N ALA A 104 16.56 -13.26 -8.17
CA ALA A 104 17.34 -13.68 -7.01
C ALA A 104 16.45 -14.42 -5.99
N PRO A 105 16.95 -15.52 -5.36
CA PRO A 105 16.17 -16.28 -4.39
C PRO A 105 15.60 -15.39 -3.29
N ILE A 106 14.33 -15.59 -2.95
CA ILE A 106 13.68 -14.99 -1.79
C ILE A 106 13.67 -16.02 -0.67
N ALA A 107 14.48 -15.83 0.36
CA ALA A 107 14.47 -16.67 1.56
C ALA A 107 13.49 -16.15 2.61
N THR A 108 13.31 -14.84 2.69
CA THR A 108 12.40 -14.18 3.62
C THR A 108 11.55 -13.15 2.88
N LEU A 109 10.24 -13.22 3.06
CA LEU A 109 9.27 -12.28 2.51
C LEU A 109 8.49 -11.60 3.63
N ASP A 110 8.61 -10.27 3.70
CA ASP A 110 7.81 -9.43 4.58
C ASP A 110 6.97 -8.45 3.74
N TRP A 111 5.85 -7.98 4.29
CA TRP A 111 4.90 -7.13 3.59
C TRP A 111 4.49 -5.92 4.44
N VAL A 112 4.44 -4.77 3.83
CA VAL A 112 3.86 -3.55 4.39
C VAL A 112 2.76 -3.07 3.45
N GLY A 113 1.53 -3.01 3.92
CA GLY A 113 0.42 -2.55 3.08
C GLY A 113 -0.38 -1.44 3.74
N THR A 114 -0.48 -0.29 3.06
CA THR A 114 -1.33 0.81 3.51
C THR A 114 -2.71 0.70 2.89
N SER A 115 -3.78 0.66 3.70
CA SER A 115 -5.16 0.67 3.19
C SER A 115 -5.35 -0.43 2.13
N MET A 116 -5.64 -0.09 0.88
CA MET A 116 -5.72 -1.04 -0.24
C MET A 116 -4.51 -2.00 -0.28
N GLY A 117 -3.29 -1.51 -0.06
CA GLY A 117 -2.08 -2.34 -0.06
C GLY A 117 -2.07 -3.40 1.04
N GLY A 118 -2.75 -3.14 2.18
CA GLY A 118 -2.97 -4.12 3.23
C GLY A 118 -3.96 -5.21 2.83
N LEU A 119 -5.05 -4.86 2.13
CA LEU A 119 -6.00 -5.84 1.58
C LEU A 119 -5.34 -6.75 0.54
N ILE A 120 -4.47 -6.18 -0.31
CA ILE A 120 -3.66 -6.95 -1.26
C ILE A 120 -2.73 -7.90 -0.49
N GLY A 121 -2.07 -7.40 0.57
CA GLY A 121 -1.18 -8.21 1.43
C GLY A 121 -1.91 -9.36 2.12
N LEU A 122 -3.13 -9.16 2.60
CA LEU A 122 -3.98 -10.25 3.10
C LEU A 122 -4.25 -11.29 2.01
N GLY A 123 -4.60 -10.84 0.80
CA GLY A 123 -4.81 -11.73 -0.35
C GLY A 123 -3.57 -12.55 -0.68
N VAL A 124 -2.41 -11.92 -0.81
CA VAL A 124 -1.13 -12.61 -1.09
C VAL A 124 -0.77 -13.58 0.03
N SER A 125 -0.95 -13.19 1.31
CA SER A 125 -0.60 -14.02 2.47
C SER A 125 -1.45 -15.30 2.58
N ALA A 126 -2.64 -15.31 1.99
CA ALA A 126 -3.53 -16.47 1.98
C ALA A 126 -3.36 -17.36 0.73
N MET A 127 -2.47 -17.00 -0.21
CA MET A 127 -2.26 -17.77 -1.43
C MET A 127 -1.20 -18.86 -1.23
N PRO A 128 -1.57 -20.14 -1.27
CA PRO A 128 -0.62 -21.24 -1.08
C PRO A 128 0.31 -21.47 -2.28
N GLN A 129 0.06 -20.80 -3.42
CA GLN A 129 0.79 -21.04 -4.67
C GLN A 129 2.19 -20.40 -4.67
N PHE A 130 2.44 -19.38 -3.87
CA PHE A 130 3.77 -18.80 -3.78
C PHE A 130 4.63 -19.60 -2.79
N PRO A 131 5.84 -20.03 -3.19
CA PRO A 131 6.64 -20.97 -2.38
C PRO A 131 7.20 -20.36 -1.09
N VAL A 132 7.29 -19.05 -0.98
CA VAL A 132 7.78 -18.34 0.19
C VAL A 132 6.61 -17.63 0.88
N PRO A 133 6.14 -18.11 2.04
CA PRO A 133 5.05 -17.44 2.74
C PRO A 133 5.47 -16.06 3.26
N VAL A 134 4.51 -15.15 3.34
CA VAL A 134 4.74 -13.87 4.04
C VAL A 134 5.00 -14.18 5.52
N ARG A 135 6.19 -13.81 6.00
CA ARG A 135 6.61 -14.04 7.39
C ARG A 135 5.99 -13.01 8.34
N ARG A 136 6.08 -11.73 7.97
CA ARG A 136 5.56 -10.57 8.72
C ARG A 136 4.73 -9.68 7.80
N LEU A 137 3.55 -9.31 8.27
CA LEU A 137 2.61 -8.47 7.55
C LEU A 137 2.28 -7.24 8.39
N VAL A 138 2.58 -6.06 7.86
CA VAL A 138 2.12 -4.78 8.44
C VAL A 138 0.84 -4.38 7.71
N LEU A 139 -0.26 -4.31 8.45
CA LEU A 139 -1.53 -3.75 8.00
C LEU A 139 -1.62 -2.31 8.51
N ASN A 140 -1.46 -1.36 7.60
CA ASN A 140 -1.51 0.06 7.97
C ASN A 140 -2.92 0.60 7.74
N ASP A 141 -3.60 0.79 8.86
CA ASP A 141 -4.92 1.39 9.00
C ASP A 141 -6.00 0.74 8.15
N VAL A 142 -5.98 -0.59 8.06
CA VAL A 142 -6.97 -1.40 7.37
C VAL A 142 -7.14 -2.75 8.03
N GLY A 143 -8.34 -3.30 7.92
CA GLY A 143 -8.69 -4.61 8.42
C GLY A 143 -9.82 -5.23 7.62
N PRO A 144 -10.33 -6.38 8.05
CA PRO A 144 -11.42 -7.09 7.37
C PRO A 144 -12.74 -6.32 7.30
N ALA A 145 -13.06 -5.49 8.29
CA ALA A 145 -14.23 -4.59 8.26
C ALA A 145 -13.78 -3.16 7.98
N ILE A 146 -14.40 -2.56 6.98
CA ILE A 146 -14.14 -1.18 6.54
C ILE A 146 -15.43 -0.38 6.71
N GLU A 147 -15.32 0.77 7.39
CA GLU A 147 -16.47 1.63 7.64
C GLU A 147 -17.08 2.15 6.34
N TRP A 148 -18.37 1.87 6.11
CA TRP A 148 -19.10 2.27 4.91
C TRP A 148 -19.04 3.78 4.66
N GLN A 149 -19.15 4.59 5.72
CA GLN A 149 -19.12 6.05 5.58
C GLN A 149 -17.79 6.54 5.01
N ALA A 150 -16.67 5.88 5.36
CA ALA A 150 -15.36 6.20 4.80
C ALA A 150 -15.29 5.82 3.31
N LEU A 151 -15.80 4.64 2.92
CA LEU A 151 -15.88 4.25 1.51
C LEU A 151 -16.75 5.22 0.70
N ALA A 152 -17.91 5.59 1.21
CA ALA A 152 -18.80 6.56 0.58
C ALA A 152 -18.10 7.92 0.41
N ARG A 153 -17.40 8.41 1.44
CA ARG A 153 -16.60 9.64 1.39
C ARG A 153 -15.51 9.56 0.32
N ILE A 154 -14.75 8.47 0.27
CA ILE A 154 -13.72 8.25 -0.76
C ILE A 154 -14.34 8.32 -2.16
N GLY A 155 -15.49 7.70 -2.36
CA GLY A 155 -16.23 7.74 -3.63
C GLY A 155 -16.61 9.16 -4.10
N THR A 156 -16.69 10.15 -3.18
CA THR A 156 -17.04 11.54 -3.55
C THR A 156 -15.93 12.27 -4.30
N TYR A 157 -14.67 11.92 -4.08
CA TYR A 157 -13.53 12.60 -4.70
C TYR A 157 -12.67 11.70 -5.61
N LEU A 158 -12.78 10.38 -5.48
CA LEU A 158 -12.02 9.43 -6.28
C LEU A 158 -12.32 9.61 -7.78
N GLY A 159 -11.29 9.61 -8.61
CA GLY A 159 -11.39 9.80 -10.06
C GLY A 159 -11.60 11.26 -10.49
N ARG A 160 -11.62 12.22 -9.55
CA ARG A 160 -11.60 13.63 -9.91
C ARG A 160 -10.18 14.03 -10.28
N HIS A 161 -10.02 14.54 -11.48
CA HIS A 161 -8.75 15.11 -11.95
C HIS A 161 -8.83 16.63 -11.88
N GLY A 162 -7.68 17.23 -11.49
CA GLY A 162 -7.44 18.67 -11.56
C GLY A 162 -6.25 18.96 -12.47
N ARG A 163 -6.20 20.16 -13.02
CA ARG A 163 -4.98 20.74 -13.56
C ARG A 163 -4.41 21.69 -12.54
N PHE A 164 -3.11 21.59 -12.31
CA PHE A 164 -2.36 22.41 -11.37
C PHE A 164 -1.25 23.13 -12.09
N GLU A 165 -0.98 24.37 -11.74
CA GLU A 165 0.09 25.17 -12.33
C GLU A 165 1.48 24.76 -11.81
N SER A 166 1.51 24.22 -10.59
CA SER A 166 2.73 23.79 -9.91
C SER A 166 2.49 22.57 -9.02
N ILE A 167 3.58 21.89 -8.66
CA ILE A 167 3.56 20.79 -7.67
C ILE A 167 3.06 21.29 -6.31
N GLN A 168 3.44 22.54 -5.92
CA GLN A 168 2.95 23.14 -4.67
C GLN A 168 1.44 23.31 -4.67
N GLN A 169 0.85 23.81 -5.75
CA GLN A 169 -0.61 23.94 -5.86
C GLN A 169 -1.30 22.58 -5.77
N ALA A 170 -0.73 21.55 -6.38
CA ALA A 170 -1.26 20.19 -6.26
C ALA A 170 -1.14 19.65 -4.82
N ALA A 171 0.00 19.91 -4.16
CA ALA A 171 0.21 19.52 -2.77
C ALA A 171 -0.81 20.19 -1.83
N ASP A 172 -1.08 21.49 -2.02
CA ASP A 172 -2.07 22.24 -1.23
C ASP A 172 -3.49 21.68 -1.45
N ALA A 173 -3.84 21.37 -2.70
CA ALA A 173 -5.13 20.77 -3.02
C ALA A 173 -5.30 19.35 -2.43
N MET A 174 -4.24 18.54 -2.47
CA MET A 174 -4.24 17.20 -1.84
C MET A 174 -4.31 17.32 -0.31
N TRP A 175 -3.63 18.29 0.29
CA TRP A 175 -3.70 18.50 1.74
C TRP A 175 -5.11 18.80 2.21
N ALA A 176 -5.88 19.56 1.46
CA ALA A 176 -7.26 19.91 1.84
C ALA A 176 -8.18 18.69 2.07
N ILE A 177 -7.85 17.54 1.47
CA ILE A 177 -8.61 16.28 1.62
C ILE A 177 -7.84 15.19 2.38
N SER A 178 -6.61 15.49 2.82
CA SER A 178 -5.71 14.50 3.46
C SER A 178 -5.23 14.93 4.84
N THR A 179 -5.87 15.92 5.47
CA THR A 179 -5.52 16.41 6.82
C THR A 179 -5.57 15.30 7.87
N SER A 180 -6.35 14.25 7.62
CA SER A 180 -6.43 13.05 8.46
C SER A 180 -5.14 12.25 8.52
N PHE A 181 -4.19 12.43 7.59
CA PHE A 181 -2.89 11.74 7.64
C PHE A 181 -2.02 12.13 8.84
N GLY A 182 -2.45 13.13 9.60
CA GLY A 182 -1.75 13.65 10.76
C GLY A 182 -0.77 14.77 10.40
N PRO A 183 0.00 15.25 11.39
CA PRO A 183 0.88 16.38 11.21
C PRO A 183 2.06 16.05 10.28
N HIS A 184 2.31 16.95 9.32
CA HIS A 184 3.48 16.92 8.44
C HIS A 184 4.10 18.30 8.37
N SER A 185 5.42 18.39 8.29
CA SER A 185 6.05 19.65 7.88
C SER A 185 5.73 19.94 6.40
N PRO A 186 5.78 21.21 5.97
CA PRO A 186 5.56 21.55 4.57
C PRO A 186 6.48 20.77 3.61
N GLN A 187 7.71 20.52 4.03
CA GLN A 187 8.70 19.77 3.25
C GLN A 187 8.34 18.29 3.13
N GLN A 188 7.90 17.66 4.22
CA GLN A 188 7.45 16.26 4.22
C GLN A 188 6.24 16.10 3.30
N TRP A 189 5.25 16.99 3.41
CA TRP A 189 4.05 16.92 2.59
C TRP A 189 4.34 17.17 1.11
N LEU A 190 5.21 18.14 0.79
CA LEU A 190 5.63 18.39 -0.59
C LEU A 190 6.36 17.17 -1.19
N ALA A 191 7.23 16.52 -0.43
CA ALA A 191 7.93 15.31 -0.85
C ALA A 191 6.94 14.18 -1.19
N LEU A 192 5.97 13.89 -0.28
CA LEU A 192 4.90 12.90 -0.50
C LEU A 192 4.01 13.25 -1.70
N SER A 193 3.85 14.54 -2.00
CA SER A 193 2.99 15.02 -3.08
C SER A 193 3.67 15.04 -4.45
N THR A 194 4.99 15.19 -4.48
CA THR A 194 5.75 15.37 -5.72
C THR A 194 5.57 14.20 -6.69
N ALA A 195 5.61 12.98 -6.19
CA ALA A 195 5.44 11.80 -7.02
C ALA A 195 3.97 11.53 -7.41
N MET A 196 3.01 12.18 -6.71
CA MET A 196 1.57 12.05 -6.97
C MET A 196 1.10 12.80 -8.20
N VAL A 197 1.95 13.58 -8.84
CA VAL A 197 1.61 14.38 -10.02
C VAL A 197 2.51 14.02 -11.19
N LYS A 198 1.98 14.18 -12.39
CA LYS A 198 2.72 14.09 -13.65
C LYS A 198 2.56 15.39 -14.46
N PRO A 199 3.59 15.79 -15.23
CA PRO A 199 3.47 16.95 -16.12
C PRO A 199 2.47 16.67 -17.24
N LEU A 200 1.79 17.72 -17.68
CA LEU A 200 0.94 17.71 -18.86
C LEU A 200 1.74 18.24 -20.08
N PRO A 201 1.49 17.73 -21.30
CA PRO A 201 2.17 18.18 -22.52
C PRO A 201 2.02 19.68 -22.78
N GLU A 202 0.84 20.23 -22.44
CA GLU A 202 0.50 21.65 -22.58
C GLU A 202 0.95 22.52 -21.40
N GLY A 203 1.77 21.98 -20.51
CA GLY A 203 2.27 22.62 -19.30
C GLY A 203 1.33 22.42 -18.09
N GLY A 204 1.91 22.62 -16.89
CA GLY A 204 1.23 22.30 -15.63
C GLY A 204 1.29 20.81 -15.31
N PHE A 205 0.47 20.40 -14.34
CA PHE A 205 0.49 19.06 -13.74
C PHE A 205 -0.92 18.52 -13.56
N THR A 206 -1.04 17.19 -13.49
CA THR A 206 -2.27 16.50 -13.09
C THR A 206 -1.93 15.33 -12.13
N LEU A 207 -2.92 14.77 -11.46
CA LEU A 207 -2.71 13.62 -10.59
C LEU A 207 -2.22 12.40 -11.40
N HIS A 208 -1.32 11.63 -10.81
CA HIS A 208 -0.63 10.53 -11.47
C HIS A 208 -1.31 9.19 -11.18
N TYR A 209 -2.63 9.13 -11.38
CA TYR A 209 -3.39 7.89 -11.36
C TYR A 209 -4.52 7.92 -12.40
N ASP A 210 -5.02 6.76 -12.81
CA ASP A 210 -6.14 6.62 -13.73
C ASP A 210 -7.46 6.98 -13.03
N PRO A 211 -8.23 7.99 -13.52
CA PRO A 211 -9.55 8.30 -12.96
C PRO A 211 -10.51 7.11 -12.96
N ALA A 212 -10.29 6.17 -13.87
CA ALA A 212 -11.13 5.00 -14.01
C ALA A 212 -11.05 4.02 -12.84
N ILE A 213 -10.08 4.17 -11.91
CA ILE A 213 -10.06 3.42 -10.64
C ILE A 213 -11.33 3.69 -9.79
N ALA A 214 -12.05 4.78 -10.07
CA ALA A 214 -13.33 5.09 -9.44
C ALA A 214 -14.50 4.24 -9.96
N VAL A 215 -14.37 3.56 -11.09
CA VAL A 215 -15.49 2.83 -11.71
C VAL A 215 -16.04 1.74 -10.79
N PRO A 216 -15.22 0.85 -10.19
CA PRO A 216 -15.75 -0.14 -9.25
C PRO A 216 -16.40 0.46 -8.01
N PHE A 217 -15.95 1.63 -7.54
CA PHE A 217 -16.53 2.31 -6.39
C PHE A 217 -17.95 2.81 -6.63
N ARG A 218 -18.32 3.10 -7.89
CA ARG A 218 -19.66 3.58 -8.24
C ARG A 218 -20.73 2.50 -8.09
N THR A 219 -20.33 1.24 -8.07
CA THR A 219 -21.24 0.08 -7.95
C THR A 219 -21.22 -0.52 -6.55
N LEU A 220 -20.40 0.00 -5.63
CA LEU A 220 -20.39 -0.44 -4.24
C LEU A 220 -21.70 -0.06 -3.55
N THR A 221 -22.25 -1.02 -2.80
CA THR A 221 -23.41 -0.83 -1.93
C THR A 221 -23.08 -1.29 -0.52
N PRO A 222 -23.81 -0.86 0.51
CA PRO A 222 -23.64 -1.38 1.87
C PRO A 222 -23.70 -2.90 1.95
N GLU A 223 -24.57 -3.53 1.15
CA GLU A 223 -24.77 -4.98 1.12
C GLU A 223 -23.54 -5.69 0.51
N SER A 224 -22.99 -5.18 -0.59
CA SER A 224 -21.78 -5.74 -1.20
C SER A 224 -20.55 -5.53 -0.32
N ALA A 225 -20.47 -4.42 0.40
CA ALA A 225 -19.42 -4.16 1.38
C ALA A 225 -19.48 -5.15 2.55
N ALA A 226 -20.68 -5.43 3.09
CA ALA A 226 -20.87 -6.41 4.16
C ALA A 226 -20.54 -7.85 3.72
N GLN A 227 -20.85 -8.21 2.46
CA GLN A 227 -20.44 -9.51 1.89
C GLN A 227 -18.93 -9.61 1.77
N GLY A 228 -18.27 -8.54 1.32
CA GLY A 228 -16.81 -8.45 1.26
C GLY A 228 -16.16 -8.58 2.64
N GLU A 229 -16.76 -7.99 3.68
CA GLU A 229 -16.28 -8.08 5.06
C GLU A 229 -16.21 -9.53 5.53
N ALA A 230 -17.26 -10.33 5.33
CA ALA A 230 -17.27 -11.73 5.75
C ALA A 230 -16.15 -12.55 5.09
N ALA A 231 -15.90 -12.32 3.79
CA ALA A 231 -14.80 -12.95 3.06
C ALA A 231 -13.43 -12.50 3.59
N LEU A 232 -13.26 -11.21 3.87
CA LEU A 232 -12.01 -10.66 4.42
C LEU A 232 -11.72 -11.18 5.83
N TRP A 233 -12.74 -11.40 6.68
CA TRP A 233 -12.55 -12.04 7.97
C TRP A 233 -12.08 -13.49 7.84
N GLN A 234 -12.66 -14.27 6.93
CA GLN A 234 -12.20 -15.64 6.65
C GLN A 234 -10.74 -15.65 6.19
N LEU A 235 -10.40 -14.71 5.30
CA LEU A 235 -9.03 -14.54 4.79
C LEU A 235 -8.07 -14.20 5.94
N TYR A 236 -8.41 -13.20 6.76
CA TYR A 236 -7.63 -12.80 7.92
C TYR A 236 -7.38 -13.95 8.89
N ASP A 237 -8.42 -14.71 9.22
CA ASP A 237 -8.32 -15.84 10.15
C ASP A 237 -7.40 -16.96 9.63
N SER A 238 -7.22 -17.07 8.31
CA SER A 238 -6.35 -18.07 7.67
C SER A 238 -4.88 -17.66 7.57
N VAL A 239 -4.55 -16.38 7.78
CA VAL A 239 -3.19 -15.87 7.65
C VAL A 239 -2.29 -16.44 8.76
N THR A 240 -1.12 -16.96 8.37
CA THR A 240 -0.11 -17.50 9.29
C THR A 240 1.02 -16.52 9.61
N ALA A 241 1.12 -15.42 8.86
CA ALA A 241 2.10 -14.37 9.11
C ALA A 241 1.92 -13.75 10.51
N LYS A 242 3.03 -13.33 11.12
CA LYS A 242 2.94 -12.41 12.27
C LYS A 242 2.41 -11.06 11.77
N ILE A 243 1.37 -10.51 12.40
CA ILE A 243 0.76 -9.25 11.98
C ILE A 243 1.05 -8.13 12.97
N LEU A 244 1.52 -7.00 12.43
CA LEU A 244 1.46 -5.70 13.07
C LEU A 244 0.32 -4.90 12.43
N LEU A 245 -0.65 -4.52 13.23
CA LEU A 245 -1.71 -3.59 12.85
C LEU A 245 -1.33 -2.20 13.37
N THR A 246 -1.03 -1.28 12.47
CA THR A 246 -0.88 0.13 12.80
C THR A 246 -2.20 0.84 12.52
N ARG A 247 -2.64 1.72 13.41
CA ARG A 247 -3.89 2.45 13.29
C ARG A 247 -3.70 3.91 13.65
N GLY A 248 -4.26 4.82 12.85
CA GLY A 248 -4.46 6.19 13.31
C GLY A 248 -5.56 6.23 14.38
N ALA A 249 -5.28 6.82 15.55
CA ALA A 249 -6.25 6.87 16.64
C ALA A 249 -7.57 7.55 16.25
N GLN A 250 -7.53 8.45 15.26
CA GLN A 250 -8.67 9.16 14.67
C GLN A 250 -9.13 8.55 13.33
N SER A 251 -8.74 7.31 13.01
CA SER A 251 -9.18 6.66 11.77
C SER A 251 -10.70 6.54 11.70
N ASP A 252 -11.24 6.98 10.58
CA ASP A 252 -12.65 6.83 10.21
C ASP A 252 -12.89 5.61 9.31
N LEU A 253 -11.82 4.95 8.85
CA LEU A 253 -11.89 3.79 7.95
C LEU A 253 -11.80 2.47 8.70
N LEU A 254 -10.87 2.37 9.66
CA LEU A 254 -10.71 1.19 10.53
C LEU A 254 -11.26 1.52 11.92
N ALA A 255 -12.42 0.96 12.25
CA ALA A 255 -13.02 1.14 13.58
C ALA A 255 -12.15 0.53 14.68
N LYS A 256 -12.13 1.16 15.85
CA LYS A 256 -11.40 0.65 17.03
C LYS A 256 -11.86 -0.76 17.43
N ALA A 257 -13.15 -1.03 17.32
CA ALA A 257 -13.73 -2.35 17.61
C ALA A 257 -13.18 -3.42 16.68
N THR A 258 -13.08 -3.12 15.38
CA THR A 258 -12.47 -4.03 14.39
C THR A 258 -11.00 -4.27 14.70
N ALA A 259 -10.22 -3.22 14.98
CA ALA A 259 -8.81 -3.35 15.35
C ALA A 259 -8.64 -4.22 16.61
N GLN A 260 -9.47 -4.06 17.62
CA GLN A 260 -9.46 -4.90 18.82
C GLN A 260 -9.83 -6.36 18.51
N ALA A 261 -10.85 -6.61 17.68
CA ALA A 261 -11.20 -7.96 17.25
C ALA A 261 -10.03 -8.66 16.54
N MET A 262 -9.26 -7.93 15.73
CA MET A 262 -8.06 -8.46 15.05
C MET A 262 -6.95 -8.89 16.02
N THR A 263 -6.88 -8.33 17.23
CA THR A 263 -5.92 -8.77 18.25
C THR A 263 -6.33 -10.07 18.96
N GLN A 264 -7.58 -10.51 18.80
CA GLN A 264 -8.16 -11.60 19.57
C GLN A 264 -8.44 -12.85 18.72
N ARG A 265 -8.47 -12.72 17.39
CA ARG A 265 -8.78 -13.82 16.47
C ARG A 265 -7.73 -13.98 15.38
N GLY A 266 -7.75 -15.15 14.73
CA GLY A 266 -6.81 -15.48 13.65
C GLY A 266 -5.35 -15.33 14.09
N PRO A 267 -4.51 -14.58 13.36
CA PRO A 267 -3.10 -14.37 13.68
C PRO A 267 -2.85 -13.49 14.91
N ARG A 268 -3.88 -12.93 15.53
CA ARG A 268 -3.81 -12.09 16.73
C ARG A 268 -2.81 -10.94 16.58
N ALA A 269 -3.14 -10.00 15.71
CA ALA A 269 -2.27 -8.86 15.38
C ALA A 269 -1.80 -8.10 16.63
N ALA A 270 -0.53 -7.71 16.67
CA ALA A 270 -0.05 -6.70 17.58
C ALA A 270 -0.59 -5.33 17.11
N LEU A 271 -1.25 -4.58 17.99
CA LEU A 271 -1.86 -3.28 17.67
C LEU A 271 -0.98 -2.14 18.19
N VAL A 272 -0.71 -1.17 17.33
CA VAL A 272 -0.13 0.13 17.70
C VAL A 272 -1.02 1.24 17.13
N GLU A 273 -1.45 2.17 17.99
CA GLU A 273 -2.21 3.35 17.60
C GLU A 273 -1.33 4.61 17.64
N PHE A 274 -1.50 5.50 16.66
CA PHE A 274 -0.80 6.77 16.58
C PHE A 274 -1.77 7.92 16.84
N ASP A 275 -1.54 8.66 17.92
CA ASP A 275 -2.35 9.81 18.28
C ASP A 275 -2.19 10.97 17.27
N GLY A 276 -3.28 11.71 17.04
CA GLY A 276 -3.31 12.82 16.09
C GLY A 276 -3.32 12.42 14.62
N VAL A 277 -3.47 11.12 14.34
CA VAL A 277 -3.48 10.56 12.97
C VAL A 277 -4.80 9.85 12.73
N GLY A 278 -5.39 10.07 11.55
CA GLY A 278 -6.52 9.31 11.03
C GLY A 278 -6.09 8.33 9.94
N HIS A 279 -6.89 8.22 8.87
CA HIS A 279 -6.60 7.31 7.76
C HIS A 279 -5.72 7.99 6.70
N ALA A 280 -4.46 7.59 6.57
CA ALA A 280 -3.70 6.58 7.30
C ALA A 280 -2.34 7.15 7.74
N PRO A 281 -1.65 6.54 8.73
CA PRO A 281 -0.24 6.84 9.01
C PRO A 281 0.58 6.76 7.74
N THR A 282 1.50 7.71 7.53
CA THR A 282 2.26 7.83 6.25
C THR A 282 3.67 7.22 6.32
N PHE A 283 4.10 6.80 7.52
CA PHE A 283 5.46 6.30 7.77
C PHE A 283 6.56 7.28 7.38
N VAL A 284 6.27 8.58 7.56
CA VAL A 284 7.25 9.68 7.42
C VAL A 284 7.71 10.18 8.79
N ASP A 285 6.83 10.10 9.79
CA ASP A 285 7.18 10.38 11.18
C ASP A 285 8.10 9.29 11.75
N GLN A 286 9.15 9.70 12.50
CA GLN A 286 10.17 8.79 13.00
C GLN A 286 9.59 7.72 13.93
N ALA A 287 8.62 8.05 14.77
CA ALA A 287 7.99 7.08 15.67
C ALA A 287 7.21 6.00 14.89
N GLN A 288 6.54 6.40 13.82
CA GLN A 288 5.85 5.46 12.94
C GLN A 288 6.84 4.53 12.22
N VAL A 289 7.94 5.10 11.69
CA VAL A 289 9.02 4.36 11.03
C VAL A 289 9.66 3.37 12.01
N ASP A 290 9.94 3.80 13.24
CA ASP A 290 10.57 2.95 14.26
C ASP A 290 9.71 1.73 14.60
N VAL A 291 8.42 1.90 14.76
CA VAL A 291 7.48 0.80 15.03
C VAL A 291 7.54 -0.25 13.92
N VAL A 292 7.48 0.17 12.66
CA VAL A 292 7.47 -0.75 11.51
C VAL A 292 8.83 -1.41 11.32
N THR A 293 9.92 -0.64 11.37
CA THR A 293 11.28 -1.18 11.19
C THR A 293 11.65 -2.15 12.31
N ASN A 294 11.33 -1.83 13.56
CA ASN A 294 11.57 -2.73 14.69
C ASN A 294 10.79 -4.04 14.54
N PHE A 295 9.53 -3.97 14.07
CA PHE A 295 8.74 -5.19 13.83
C PHE A 295 9.33 -6.04 12.72
N LEU A 296 9.70 -5.44 11.57
CA LEU A 296 10.19 -6.20 10.41
C LEU A 296 11.60 -6.77 10.61
N LEU A 297 12.46 -6.06 11.34
CA LEU A 297 13.86 -6.43 11.53
C LEU A 297 14.13 -7.12 12.89
N ALA A 298 13.11 -7.30 13.75
CA ALA A 298 13.29 -8.05 14.98
C ALA A 298 13.85 -9.45 14.68
N GLY A 299 14.88 -9.87 15.40
CA GLY A 299 15.36 -11.24 15.36
C GLY A 299 14.22 -12.23 15.67
N GLU A 300 14.29 -13.46 15.17
CA GLU A 300 13.41 -14.49 15.67
C GLU A 300 13.84 -14.80 17.10
N ALA A 301 12.91 -14.67 18.04
CA ALA A 301 13.16 -15.17 19.40
C ALA A 301 13.39 -16.68 19.28
N ALA A 302 14.58 -17.12 19.68
CA ALA A 302 14.99 -18.51 19.69
C ALA A 302 14.06 -19.38 20.57
#